data_32fcb293be8e115304ba0ec484e75995
#
_entry.id   32fcb293be8e115304ba0ec484e75995
#
_cell.length_a   1.000
_cell.length_b   1.000
_cell.length_c   1.000
_cell.angle_alpha   90.00
_cell.angle_beta   90.00
_cell.angle_gamma   90.00
#
_symmetry.space_group_name_H-M   'P 1'
#
loop_
_entity.id
_entity.type
_entity.pdbx_description
1 polymer ?
#
loop_
_entity_poly.entity_id
_entity_poly.type
_entity_poly.pdbx_seq_one_letter_code
_entity_poly.pdbx_strand_id
1 'polypeptide(L)'
;MLEKMFLDVNKLFSKFEFKPVVVYPSSTSHCCISCRTFDDKVFVYAESNEDNYEEKEFAIRDWSVMSSILGTFSGENEEKMKVKLAYNDYNYPHLATFTSGRLKVNHYLQSYNMVSSQQDLLAN
;
A
#
# COMPACT_ATOMS: atom_id res chain seq x y z
N MET A 1 4.01 -8.07 -7.43
CA MET A 1 3.94 -8.22 -5.96
C MET A 1 3.02 -7.20 -5.30
N LEU A 2 3.30 -5.92 -5.41
CA LEU A 2 2.45 -4.87 -4.82
C LEU A 2 1.04 -4.87 -5.36
N GLU A 3 0.89 -5.14 -6.66
CA GLU A 3 -0.41 -5.18 -7.33
C GLU A 3 -1.36 -6.14 -6.63
N LYS A 4 -0.93 -7.36 -6.42
CA LYS A 4 -1.74 -8.39 -5.77
C LYS A 4 -2.05 -8.02 -4.32
N MET A 5 -1.06 -7.51 -3.59
CA MET A 5 -1.21 -7.13 -2.20
C MET A 5 -2.27 -6.04 -2.03
N PHE A 6 -2.20 -4.99 -2.85
CA PHE A 6 -3.18 -3.90 -2.82
C PHE A 6 -4.58 -4.39 -3.18
N LEU A 7 -4.70 -5.22 -4.22
CA LEU A 7 -6.00 -5.74 -4.65
C LEU A 7 -6.61 -6.64 -3.59
N ASP A 8 -5.82 -7.53 -2.99
CA ASP A 8 -6.32 -8.46 -1.98
C ASP A 8 -6.77 -7.71 -0.71
N VAL A 9 -5.99 -6.74 -0.25
CA VAL A 9 -6.35 -5.92 0.91
C VAL A 9 -7.63 -5.14 0.62
N ASN A 10 -7.75 -4.58 -0.58
CA ASN A 10 -8.92 -3.81 -0.95
C ASN A 10 -10.20 -4.67 -0.99
N LYS A 11 -10.12 -5.88 -1.52
CA LYS A 11 -11.28 -6.79 -1.59
C LYS A 11 -11.81 -7.13 -0.20
N LEU A 12 -10.90 -7.29 0.77
CA LEU A 12 -11.28 -7.67 2.12
C LEU A 12 -11.77 -6.47 2.94
N PHE A 13 -11.20 -5.30 2.73
CA PHE A 13 -11.37 -4.17 3.64
C PHE A 13 -11.83 -2.87 2.96
N SER A 14 -12.41 -2.95 1.75
CA SER A 14 -12.81 -1.76 1.00
C SER A 14 -13.85 -0.89 1.70
N LYS A 15 -14.61 -1.44 2.64
CA LYS A 15 -15.68 -0.73 3.35
C LYS A 15 -15.22 -0.04 4.62
N PHE A 16 -13.97 -0.22 5.03
CA PHE A 16 -13.44 0.36 6.25
C PHE A 16 -12.67 1.65 5.95
N GLU A 17 -12.78 2.60 6.86
CA GLU A 17 -11.94 3.79 6.83
C GLU A 17 -10.71 3.53 7.71
N PHE A 18 -9.54 3.66 7.12
CA PHE A 18 -8.29 3.38 7.80
C PHE A 18 -7.48 4.64 8.08
N LYS A 19 -6.74 4.63 9.17
CA LYS A 19 -5.57 5.49 9.36
C LYS A 19 -4.56 5.17 8.26
N PRO A 20 -3.48 5.96 8.11
CA PRO A 20 -2.51 5.66 7.06
C PRO A 20 -2.11 4.19 7.02
N VAL A 21 -2.16 3.60 5.83
CA VAL A 21 -1.77 2.22 5.59
C VAL A 21 -0.29 2.18 5.32
N VAL A 22 0.46 1.43 6.12
CA VAL A 22 1.92 1.36 6.04
C VAL A 22 2.33 0.15 5.23
N VAL A 23 3.23 0.34 4.26
CA VAL A 23 3.81 -0.73 3.45
C VAL A 23 5.31 -0.75 3.74
N TYR A 24 5.84 -1.91 4.12
CA TYR A 24 7.23 -2.02 4.52
C TYR A 24 7.77 -3.43 4.29
N PRO A 25 9.11 -3.60 4.14
CA PRO A 25 9.70 -4.93 4.07
C PRO A 25 9.81 -5.53 5.47
N SER A 26 9.55 -6.83 5.58
CA SER A 26 9.83 -7.58 6.79
C SER A 26 11.34 -7.88 6.90
N SER A 27 11.76 -8.44 8.03
CA SER A 27 13.16 -8.87 8.21
C SER A 27 13.58 -9.96 7.19
N THR A 28 12.62 -10.65 6.60
CA THR A 28 12.86 -11.69 5.59
C THR A 28 12.54 -11.20 4.18
N SER A 29 12.45 -9.90 3.98
CA SER A 29 12.18 -9.27 2.68
C SER A 29 10.82 -9.60 2.07
N HIS A 30 9.83 -9.92 2.89
CA HIS A 30 8.45 -10.02 2.44
C HIS A 30 7.80 -8.63 2.49
N CYS A 31 6.87 -8.37 1.59
CA CYS A 31 6.09 -7.14 1.62
C CYS A 31 5.02 -7.23 2.71
N CYS A 32 5.04 -6.31 3.66
CA CYS A 32 4.06 -6.24 4.74
C CYS A 32 3.18 -5.01 4.61
N ILE A 33 1.91 -5.17 4.91
CA ILE A 33 0.94 -4.07 5.00
C ILE A 33 0.32 -4.10 6.39
N SER A 34 0.28 -2.95 7.05
CA SER A 34 -0.38 -2.83 8.34
C SER A 34 -1.17 -1.53 8.42
N CYS A 35 -2.32 -1.60 9.07
CA CYS A 35 -3.18 -0.45 9.28
C CYS A 35 -4.18 -0.73 10.40
N ARG A 36 -4.88 0.32 10.82
CA ARG A 36 -5.97 0.21 11.78
C ARG A 36 -7.08 1.19 11.40
N THR A 37 -8.30 0.90 11.82
CA THR A 37 -9.43 1.79 11.57
C THR A 37 -9.32 3.06 12.43
N PHE A 38 -10.05 4.12 12.03
CA PHE A 38 -10.02 5.39 12.76
C PHE A 38 -10.49 5.26 14.20
N ASP A 39 -11.38 4.32 14.49
CA ASP A 39 -11.87 4.08 15.85
C ASP A 39 -10.98 3.12 16.67
N ASP A 40 -9.87 2.65 16.09
CA ASP A 40 -8.91 1.74 16.69
C ASP A 40 -9.48 0.37 17.09
N LYS A 41 -10.64 -0.01 16.55
CA LYS A 41 -11.28 -1.28 16.88
C LYS A 41 -10.81 -2.45 16.02
N VAL A 42 -10.34 -2.17 14.80
CA VAL A 42 -9.86 -3.20 13.88
C VAL A 42 -8.43 -2.91 13.49
N PHE A 43 -7.57 -3.90 13.62
CA PHE A 43 -6.18 -3.87 13.21
C PHE A 43 -5.99 -4.88 12.09
N VAL A 44 -5.35 -4.46 11.00
CA VAL A 44 -5.10 -5.32 9.84
C VAL A 44 -3.59 -5.46 9.64
N TYR A 45 -3.16 -6.70 9.50
CA TYR A 45 -1.79 -7.03 9.13
C TYR A 45 -1.85 -8.04 8.00
N ALA A 46 -1.11 -7.81 6.94
CA ALA A 46 -1.00 -8.73 5.82
C ALA A 46 0.46 -8.84 5.40
N GLU A 47 0.88 -10.05 5.03
CA GLU A 47 2.23 -10.33 4.59
C GLU A 47 2.18 -11.14 3.32
N SER A 48 2.97 -10.75 2.32
CA SER A 48 3.10 -11.48 1.06
C SER A 48 3.90 -12.76 1.29
N ASN A 49 3.57 -13.82 0.54
CA ASN A 49 4.36 -15.06 0.53
C ASN A 49 5.59 -14.95 -0.37
N GLU A 50 5.73 -13.86 -1.13
CA GLU A 50 6.83 -13.67 -2.06
C GLU A 50 8.00 -12.98 -1.36
N ASP A 51 9.22 -13.47 -1.62
CA ASP A 51 10.47 -12.88 -1.15
C ASP A 51 10.90 -11.72 -2.07
N ASN A 52 12.00 -11.05 -1.69
CA ASN A 52 12.68 -10.05 -2.51
C ASN A 52 11.97 -8.71 -2.60
N TYR A 53 11.17 -8.35 -1.60
CA TYR A 53 10.66 -6.99 -1.48
C TYR A 53 11.72 -6.12 -0.80
N GLU A 54 12.37 -5.26 -1.58
CA GLU A 54 13.50 -4.46 -1.12
C GLU A 54 13.20 -2.96 -1.03
N GLU A 55 11.94 -2.58 -1.26
CA GLU A 55 11.55 -1.18 -1.19
C GLU A 55 11.56 -0.67 0.25
N LYS A 56 11.94 0.59 0.42
CA LYS A 56 11.83 1.24 1.74
C LYS A 56 10.36 1.49 2.08
N GLU A 57 10.10 1.67 3.37
CA GLU A 57 8.75 1.88 3.86
C GLU A 57 8.10 3.14 3.29
N PHE A 58 6.81 3.08 3.10
CA PHE A 58 5.99 4.22 2.72
C PHE A 58 4.59 4.04 3.28
N ALA A 59 3.81 5.12 3.28
CA ALA A 59 2.43 5.07 3.75
C ALA A 59 1.46 5.63 2.71
N ILE A 60 0.27 5.05 2.69
CA ILE A 60 -0.86 5.53 1.92
C ILE A 60 -1.76 6.27 2.89
N ARG A 61 -1.84 7.59 2.75
CA ARG A 61 -2.55 8.45 3.69
C ARG A 61 -4.05 8.17 3.73
N ASP A 62 -4.64 8.01 2.56
CA ASP A 62 -6.08 7.91 2.43
C ASP A 62 -6.43 6.65 1.63
N TRP A 63 -6.80 5.60 2.35
CA TRP A 63 -7.15 4.33 1.73
C TRP A 63 -8.41 4.42 0.88
N SER A 64 -9.33 5.34 1.19
CA SER A 64 -10.55 5.51 0.39
C SER A 64 -10.22 5.97 -1.03
N VAL A 65 -9.22 6.85 -1.19
CA VAL A 65 -8.73 7.25 -2.51
C VAL A 65 -8.05 6.09 -3.21
N MET A 66 -7.20 5.35 -2.51
CA MET A 66 -6.54 4.15 -3.05
C MET A 66 -7.57 3.11 -3.48
N SER A 67 -8.61 2.89 -2.67
CA SER A 67 -9.69 1.97 -2.99
C SER A 67 -10.42 2.37 -4.28
N SER A 68 -10.66 3.66 -4.48
CA SER A 68 -11.26 4.18 -5.72
C SER A 68 -10.36 3.95 -6.92
N ILE A 69 -9.05 4.15 -6.78
CA ILE A 69 -8.08 3.88 -7.84
C ILE A 69 -8.11 2.39 -8.20
N LEU A 70 -8.04 1.51 -7.20
CA LEU A 70 -8.05 0.07 -7.41
C LEU A 70 -9.36 -0.41 -8.06
N GLY A 71 -10.49 0.22 -7.70
CA GLY A 71 -11.77 -0.07 -8.32
C GLY A 71 -11.80 0.23 -9.83
N THR A 72 -11.03 1.22 -10.28
CA THR A 72 -10.91 1.54 -11.70
C THR A 72 -10.30 0.39 -12.51
N PHE A 73 -9.47 -0.43 -11.86
CA PHE A 73 -8.78 -1.55 -12.49
C PHE A 73 -9.43 -2.90 -12.18
N SER A 74 -10.68 -2.91 -11.70
CA SER A 74 -11.38 -4.17 -11.39
C SER A 74 -11.79 -4.94 -12.66
N GLY A 75 -12.14 -6.20 -12.50
CA GLY A 75 -12.61 -7.05 -13.60
C GLY A 75 -11.48 -7.45 -14.54
N GLU A 76 -11.70 -7.28 -15.84
CA GLU A 76 -10.73 -7.68 -16.87
C GLU A 76 -9.40 -6.93 -16.80
N ASN A 77 -9.41 -5.74 -16.20
CA ASN A 77 -8.21 -4.90 -16.07
C ASN A 77 -7.35 -5.26 -14.86
N GLU A 78 -7.88 -6.03 -13.93
CA GLU A 78 -7.20 -6.34 -12.67
C GLU A 78 -5.87 -7.07 -12.89
N GLU A 79 -5.86 -8.09 -13.74
CA GLU A 79 -4.67 -8.88 -14.03
C GLU A 79 -3.61 -8.11 -14.81
N LYS A 80 -4.03 -7.04 -15.50
CA LYS A 80 -3.16 -6.22 -16.35
C LYS A 80 -2.62 -5.00 -15.61
N MET A 81 -3.09 -4.75 -14.39
CA MET A 81 -2.65 -3.62 -13.62
C MET A 81 -1.19 -3.77 -13.21
N LYS A 82 -0.42 -2.71 -13.39
CA LYS A 82 0.97 -2.62 -12.95
C LYS A 82 1.15 -1.41 -12.04
N VAL A 83 1.96 -1.58 -11.01
CA VAL A 83 2.31 -0.51 -10.09
C VAL A 83 3.79 -0.22 -10.22
N LYS A 84 4.12 1.05 -10.43
CA LYS A 84 5.50 1.51 -10.51
C LYS A 84 5.71 2.59 -9.47
N LEU A 85 6.81 2.50 -8.72
CA LEU A 85 7.14 3.46 -7.68
C LEU A 85 8.21 4.43 -8.19
N ALA A 86 8.04 5.72 -7.86
CA ALA A 86 9.07 6.73 -8.02
C ALA A 86 9.58 7.15 -6.64
N TYR A 87 10.84 7.56 -6.56
CA TYR A 87 11.54 7.74 -5.30
C TYR A 87 11.94 9.20 -5.09
N ASN A 88 11.97 9.63 -3.82
CA ASN A 88 12.51 10.94 -3.46
C ASN A 88 14.05 10.89 -3.38
N ASP A 89 14.66 12.02 -3.00
CA ASP A 89 16.12 12.15 -2.94
C ASP A 89 16.77 11.21 -1.91
N TYR A 90 15.99 10.68 -0.98
CA TYR A 90 16.47 9.75 0.06
C TYR A 90 16.16 8.29 -0.28
N ASN A 91 15.73 8.00 -1.51
CA ASN A 91 15.35 6.68 -1.99
C ASN A 91 14.13 6.07 -1.29
N TYR A 92 13.24 6.91 -0.77
CA TYR A 92 11.94 6.44 -0.28
C TYR A 92 10.90 6.58 -1.39
N PRO A 93 10.00 5.59 -1.54
CA PRO A 93 8.90 5.73 -2.48
C PRO A 93 8.03 6.94 -2.11
N HIS A 94 7.72 7.80 -3.09
CA HIS A 94 6.89 8.97 -2.87
C HIS A 94 5.74 9.11 -3.86
N LEU A 95 5.75 8.32 -4.92
CA LEU A 95 4.71 8.34 -5.93
C LEU A 95 4.48 6.94 -6.45
N ALA A 96 3.22 6.49 -6.46
CA ALA A 96 2.82 5.23 -7.08
C ALA A 96 2.07 5.54 -8.37
N THR A 97 2.47 4.91 -9.47
CA THR A 97 1.80 5.02 -10.76
C THR A 97 1.15 3.68 -11.09
N PHE A 98 -0.16 3.71 -11.26
CA PHE A 98 -0.96 2.54 -11.62
C PHE A 98 -1.27 2.61 -13.10
N THR A 99 -0.96 1.56 -13.84
CA THR A 99 -1.21 1.52 -15.28
C THR A 99 -1.90 0.23 -15.69
N SER A 100 -2.79 0.33 -16.68
CA SER A 100 -3.39 -0.81 -17.37
C SER A 100 -3.82 -0.33 -18.75
N GLY A 101 -3.12 -0.79 -19.79
CA GLY A 101 -3.37 -0.32 -21.15
C GLY A 101 -3.15 1.19 -21.25
N ARG A 102 -4.24 1.94 -21.55
CA ARG A 102 -4.20 3.40 -21.67
C ARG A 102 -4.49 4.14 -20.36
N LEU A 103 -4.96 3.42 -19.34
CA LEU A 103 -5.23 4.02 -18.03
C LEU A 103 -3.93 4.24 -17.27
N LYS A 104 -3.79 5.45 -16.72
CA LYS A 104 -2.65 5.80 -15.89
C LYS A 104 -3.13 6.68 -14.75
N VAL A 105 -2.87 6.26 -13.51
CA VAL A 105 -3.25 7.02 -12.33
C VAL A 105 -2.04 7.18 -11.43
N ASN A 106 -1.76 8.40 -11.00
CA ASN A 106 -0.68 8.72 -10.07
C ASN A 106 -1.26 8.99 -8.68
N HIS A 107 -0.62 8.44 -7.66
CA HIS A 107 -1.01 8.66 -6.27
C HIS A 107 0.23 8.95 -5.44
N TYR A 108 0.23 10.10 -4.74
CA TYR A 108 1.34 10.48 -3.87
C TYR A 108 1.30 9.69 -2.56
N LEU A 109 2.49 9.30 -2.12
CA LEU A 109 2.69 8.52 -0.91
C LEU A 109 3.17 9.43 0.22
N GLN A 110 3.00 8.97 1.47
CA GLN A 110 3.37 9.76 2.63
C GLN A 110 4.85 9.66 2.99
N SER A 111 5.30 10.66 3.76
CA SER A 111 6.67 10.76 4.19
C SER A 111 7.10 9.65 5.14
N TYR A 112 8.40 9.44 5.23
CA TYR A 112 9.05 8.49 6.10
C TYR A 112 8.68 8.66 7.59
N ASN A 113 8.58 9.90 8.05
CA ASN A 113 8.27 10.18 9.46
C ASN A 113 6.92 9.60 9.89
N MET A 114 5.91 9.69 9.02
CA MET A 114 4.60 9.11 9.30
C MET A 114 4.67 7.58 9.35
N VAL A 115 5.43 6.97 8.44
CA VAL A 115 5.61 5.52 8.38
C VAL A 115 6.32 5.02 9.64
N SER A 116 7.41 5.67 10.06
CA SER A 116 8.14 5.31 11.27
C SER A 116 7.24 5.33 12.50
N SER A 117 6.45 6.38 12.68
CA SER A 117 5.52 6.48 13.81
C SER A 117 4.52 5.33 13.83
N GLN A 118 4.02 4.94 12.66
CA GLN A 118 3.07 3.84 12.54
C GLN A 118 3.72 2.50 12.89
N GLN A 119 4.95 2.28 12.46
CA GLN A 119 5.71 1.07 12.77
C GLN A 119 6.03 0.95 14.26
N ASP A 120 6.36 2.05 14.92
CA ASP A 120 6.60 2.07 16.35
C ASP A 120 5.38 1.59 17.14
N LEU A 121 4.19 1.98 16.70
CA LEU A 121 2.95 1.52 17.29
C LEU A 121 2.74 0.01 17.13
N LEU A 122 3.22 -0.55 16.01
CA LEU A 122 3.12 -1.98 15.73
C LEU A 122 4.12 -2.80 16.56
N ALA A 123 5.27 -2.24 16.88
CA ALA A 123 6.31 -2.91 17.64
C ALA A 123 5.94 -3.10 19.13
N ASN A 124 4.99 -2.36 19.61
CA ASN A 124 4.49 -2.43 20.97
C ASN A 124 3.24 -3.28 21.08
#